data_ed82fd53dd838495dde11e89b417cce0
#
_entry.id   ed82fd53dd838495dde11e89b417cce0
#
_cell.length_a   1.000
_cell.length_b   1.000
_cell.length_c   1.000
_cell.angle_alpha   90.00
_cell.angle_beta   90.00
_cell.angle_gamma   90.00
#
_symmetry.space_group_name_H-M   'P 1'
#
loop_
_entity.id
_entity.type
_entity.pdbx_description
1 polymer ?
#
loop_
_entity_poly.entity_id
_entity_poly.type
_entity_poly.pdbx_seq_one_letter_code
_entity_poly.pdbx_strand_id
1 'polypeptide(L)'
;MSTDPENSEVTVRRARTSDVPAIKALADKYAGVLLDKDLVTLYEDVQEFWVATDSSGLLGCGALHVLWEDLAEIRTIAVDPAARGKRIGHRIVSKLLDVAEELGLSRIFVLTFETGFFGSHGFVEIDGTPVTPEVYEEIRRSPDVGVAEFLDLPYVKPNTLGNSRMLLMLADRVRDR
;
A
#
# COMPACT_ATOMS: atom_id res chain seq x y z
N MET A 1 15.69 -5.81 38.06
CA MET A 1 16.03 -5.67 36.64
C MET A 1 14.85 -5.06 35.94
N SER A 2 14.88 -3.75 35.72
CA SER A 2 13.83 -3.07 34.91
C SER A 2 14.06 -3.42 33.47
N THR A 3 13.17 -4.21 32.90
CA THR A 3 13.05 -4.32 31.44
C THR A 3 12.34 -3.06 30.97
N ASP A 4 13.12 -2.18 30.38
CA ASP A 4 12.62 -0.96 29.74
C ASP A 4 11.64 -1.35 28.60
N PRO A 5 10.35 -0.99 28.66
CA PRO A 5 9.39 -1.35 27.61
C PRO A 5 9.53 -0.51 26.33
N GLU A 6 10.47 0.42 26.28
CA GLU A 6 10.57 1.41 25.18
C GLU A 6 11.42 0.97 23.98
N ASN A 7 12.02 -0.20 23.95
CA ASN A 7 12.87 -0.64 22.84
C ASN A 7 12.53 -2.04 22.33
N SER A 8 11.26 -2.31 22.08
CA SER A 8 10.91 -3.50 21.33
C SER A 8 11.23 -3.28 19.85
N GLU A 9 12.09 -4.12 19.32
CA GLU A 9 12.53 -4.06 17.93
C GLU A 9 11.34 -4.23 16.98
N VAL A 10 11.15 -3.27 16.07
CA VAL A 10 10.11 -3.34 15.04
C VAL A 10 10.58 -4.26 13.92
N THR A 11 9.76 -5.24 13.60
CA THR A 11 9.97 -6.18 12.50
C THR A 11 8.96 -5.92 11.38
N VAL A 12 9.43 -5.85 10.14
CA VAL A 12 8.57 -5.84 8.95
C VAL A 12 8.62 -7.22 8.32
N ARG A 13 7.48 -7.87 8.20
CA ARG A 13 7.34 -9.22 7.68
C ARG A 13 6.12 -9.39 6.81
N ARG A 14 6.08 -10.46 6.04
CA ARG A 14 4.88 -10.86 5.29
C ARG A 14 3.73 -11.14 6.27
N ALA A 15 2.53 -10.69 5.92
CA ALA A 15 1.33 -10.98 6.70
C ALA A 15 1.02 -12.48 6.70
N ARG A 16 0.43 -12.92 7.80
CA ARG A 16 -0.14 -14.26 7.98
C ARG A 16 -1.66 -14.15 8.05
N THR A 17 -2.35 -15.23 7.84
CA THR A 17 -3.83 -15.24 7.98
C THR A 17 -4.28 -14.79 9.36
N SER A 18 -3.50 -15.08 10.41
CA SER A 18 -3.78 -14.63 11.79
C SER A 18 -3.68 -13.12 11.98
N ASP A 19 -3.02 -12.39 11.07
CA ASP A 19 -2.91 -10.92 11.14
C ASP A 19 -4.15 -10.21 10.57
N VAL A 20 -4.96 -10.89 9.78
CA VAL A 20 -6.07 -10.28 9.04
C VAL A 20 -7.06 -9.52 9.94
N PRO A 21 -7.50 -10.04 11.09
CA PRO A 21 -8.38 -9.28 12.00
C PRO A 21 -7.75 -7.96 12.47
N ALA A 22 -6.45 -7.96 12.79
CA ALA A 22 -5.73 -6.75 13.21
C ALA A 22 -5.52 -5.77 12.04
N ILE A 23 -5.27 -6.26 10.83
CA ILE A 23 -5.21 -5.44 9.62
C ILE A 23 -6.55 -4.75 9.38
N LYS A 24 -7.66 -5.50 9.48
CA LYS A 24 -9.03 -4.95 9.34
C LYS A 24 -9.28 -3.84 10.38
N ALA A 25 -8.99 -4.11 11.64
CA ALA A 25 -9.18 -3.13 12.72
C ALA A 25 -8.34 -1.86 12.51
N LEU A 26 -7.11 -2.00 12.02
CA LEU A 26 -6.24 -0.86 11.71
C LEU A 26 -6.75 -0.06 10.51
N ALA A 27 -7.12 -0.73 9.42
CA ALA A 27 -7.66 -0.08 8.22
C ALA A 27 -8.96 0.68 8.52
N ASP A 28 -9.82 0.14 9.38
CA ASP A 28 -11.08 0.76 9.77
C ASP A 28 -10.89 2.10 10.54
N LYS A 29 -9.73 2.31 11.15
CA LYS A 29 -9.38 3.62 11.75
C LYS A 29 -9.21 4.72 10.70
N TYR A 30 -9.03 4.35 9.44
CA TYR A 30 -8.84 5.25 8.30
C TYR A 30 -10.03 5.20 7.32
N ALA A 31 -11.23 4.92 7.83
CA ALA A 31 -12.47 4.98 7.04
C ALA A 31 -12.60 6.34 6.35
N GLY A 32 -12.96 6.34 5.06
CA GLY A 32 -13.04 7.55 4.23
C GLY A 32 -11.71 7.97 3.60
N VAL A 33 -10.58 7.41 4.03
CA VAL A 33 -9.24 7.62 3.43
C VAL A 33 -8.81 6.39 2.65
N LEU A 34 -8.94 5.21 3.26
CA LEU A 34 -8.65 3.93 2.61
C LEU A 34 -9.92 3.32 2.02
N LEU A 35 -9.75 2.60 0.92
CA LEU A 35 -10.81 1.77 0.37
C LEU A 35 -11.23 0.72 1.40
N ASP A 36 -12.52 0.69 1.73
CA ASP A 36 -13.06 -0.31 2.65
C ASP A 36 -12.97 -1.71 2.03
N LYS A 37 -12.45 -2.66 2.82
CA LYS A 37 -12.34 -4.08 2.46
C LYS A 37 -12.94 -4.92 3.56
N ASP A 38 -13.80 -5.85 3.18
CA ASP A 38 -14.31 -6.84 4.11
C ASP A 38 -13.26 -7.91 4.46
N LEU A 39 -13.58 -8.72 5.48
CA LEU A 39 -12.66 -9.78 5.92
C LEU A 39 -12.38 -10.80 4.82
N VAL A 40 -13.39 -11.15 4.02
CA VAL A 40 -13.21 -12.14 2.94
C VAL A 40 -12.17 -11.64 1.95
N THR A 41 -12.30 -10.40 1.49
CA THR A 41 -11.33 -9.77 0.58
C THR A 41 -9.92 -9.74 1.19
N LEU A 42 -9.80 -9.38 2.47
CA LEU A 42 -8.50 -9.35 3.15
C LEU A 42 -7.87 -10.75 3.28
N TYR A 43 -8.67 -11.81 3.51
CA TYR A 43 -8.15 -13.17 3.51
C TYR A 43 -7.71 -13.61 2.12
N GLU A 44 -8.45 -13.27 1.07
CA GLU A 44 -8.07 -13.55 -0.32
C GLU A 44 -6.78 -12.83 -0.71
N ASP A 45 -6.60 -11.59 -0.26
CA ASP A 45 -5.46 -10.72 -0.58
C ASP A 45 -4.29 -10.84 0.42
N VAL A 46 -4.34 -11.72 1.42
CA VAL A 46 -3.34 -11.73 2.51
C VAL A 46 -1.90 -11.85 2.03
N GLN A 47 -1.66 -12.54 0.92
CA GLN A 47 -0.33 -12.71 0.35
C GLN A 47 0.27 -11.41 -0.20
N GLU A 48 -0.54 -10.40 -0.48
CA GLU A 48 -0.10 -9.08 -0.92
C GLU A 48 0.37 -8.19 0.24
N PHE A 49 -0.03 -8.54 1.48
CA PHE A 49 0.19 -7.71 2.66
C PHE A 49 1.53 -7.97 3.34
N TRP A 50 2.12 -6.87 3.79
CA TRP A 50 3.24 -6.83 4.72
C TRP A 50 2.84 -6.05 5.96
N VAL A 51 3.34 -6.46 7.11
CA VAL A 51 3.00 -5.89 8.41
C VAL A 51 4.26 -5.49 9.17
N ALA A 52 4.16 -4.39 9.91
CA ALA A 52 5.15 -4.00 10.90
C ALA A 52 4.61 -4.37 12.28
N THR A 53 5.39 -5.08 13.06
CA THR A 53 5.01 -5.55 14.40
C THR A 53 6.14 -5.32 15.40
N ASP A 54 5.77 -5.20 16.67
CA ASP A 54 6.67 -5.27 17.81
C ASP A 54 6.05 -6.15 18.91
N SER A 55 6.59 -6.10 20.13
CA SER A 55 6.05 -6.87 21.26
C SER A 55 4.62 -6.46 21.66
N SER A 56 4.15 -5.27 21.28
CA SER A 56 2.78 -4.80 21.54
C SER A 56 1.77 -5.28 20.50
N GLY A 57 2.22 -5.76 19.35
CA GLY A 57 1.38 -6.25 18.28
C GLY A 57 1.60 -5.54 16.95
N LEU A 58 0.54 -5.39 16.16
CA LEU A 58 0.58 -4.82 14.82
C LEU A 58 0.64 -3.29 14.88
N LEU A 59 1.68 -2.71 14.28
CA LEU A 59 1.91 -1.26 14.22
C LEU A 59 1.52 -0.65 12.89
N GLY A 60 1.51 -1.42 11.83
CA GLY A 60 1.19 -0.94 10.50
C GLY A 60 1.07 -2.07 9.49
N CYS A 61 0.49 -1.74 8.33
CA CYS A 61 0.34 -2.66 7.21
C CYS A 61 0.43 -1.92 5.87
N GLY A 62 0.60 -2.69 4.82
CA GLY A 62 0.53 -2.24 3.45
C GLY A 62 0.49 -3.41 2.48
N ALA A 63 -0.02 -3.19 1.29
CA ALA A 63 -0.15 -4.21 0.26
C ALA A 63 0.44 -3.76 -1.06
N LEU A 64 0.96 -4.72 -1.82
CA LEU A 64 1.40 -4.56 -3.20
C LEU A 64 0.53 -5.42 -4.10
N HIS A 65 -0.26 -4.79 -4.95
CA HIS A 65 -1.16 -5.47 -5.88
C HIS A 65 -0.64 -5.36 -7.30
N VAL A 66 -0.32 -6.49 -7.92
CA VAL A 66 0.16 -6.53 -9.31
C VAL A 66 -0.99 -6.22 -10.25
N LEU A 67 -0.77 -5.26 -11.16
CA LEU A 67 -1.75 -4.83 -12.16
C LEU A 67 -1.42 -5.35 -13.55
N TRP A 68 -0.15 -5.40 -13.91
CA TRP A 68 0.36 -5.85 -15.18
C TRP A 68 1.78 -6.37 -15.06
N GLU A 69 2.36 -6.87 -16.14
CA GLU A 69 3.70 -7.45 -16.15
C GLU A 69 4.78 -6.54 -15.53
N ASP A 70 4.66 -5.23 -15.75
CA ASP A 70 5.64 -4.24 -15.32
C ASP A 70 5.11 -3.25 -14.25
N LEU A 71 3.87 -3.41 -13.80
CA LEU A 71 3.14 -2.41 -13.01
C LEU A 71 2.42 -3.04 -11.81
N ALA A 72 2.58 -2.43 -10.66
CA ALA A 72 1.80 -2.74 -9.46
C ALA A 72 1.33 -1.48 -8.76
N GLU A 73 0.42 -1.64 -7.82
CA GLU A 73 -0.11 -0.57 -6.98
C GLU A 73 0.19 -0.86 -5.51
N ILE A 74 0.66 0.17 -4.79
CA ILE A 74 0.70 0.15 -3.33
C ILE A 74 -0.66 0.55 -2.79
N ARG A 75 -1.22 -0.30 -1.91
CA ARG A 75 -2.55 -0.14 -1.33
C ARG A 75 -2.53 -0.28 0.18
N THR A 76 -3.54 0.28 0.84
CA THR A 76 -3.87 0.03 2.23
C THR A 76 -2.68 0.28 3.17
N ILE A 77 -1.93 1.35 2.93
CA ILE A 77 -0.89 1.78 3.86
C ILE A 77 -1.58 2.40 5.08
N ALA A 78 -1.44 1.76 6.22
CA ALA A 78 -2.00 2.23 7.48
C ALA A 78 -0.99 2.03 8.60
N VAL A 79 -0.85 3.04 9.46
CA VAL A 79 0.02 3.02 10.63
C VAL A 79 -0.81 3.31 11.87
N ASP A 80 -0.64 2.54 12.94
CA ASP A 80 -1.30 2.81 14.21
C ASP A 80 -0.94 4.22 14.68
N PRO A 81 -1.91 5.07 15.03
CA PRO A 81 -1.63 6.41 15.53
C PRO A 81 -0.66 6.46 16.71
N ALA A 82 -0.67 5.42 17.58
CA ALA A 82 0.27 5.29 18.69
C ALA A 82 1.72 5.04 18.25
N ALA A 83 1.94 4.57 17.02
CA ALA A 83 3.27 4.30 16.46
C ALA A 83 3.82 5.44 15.59
N ARG A 84 3.17 6.59 15.58
CA ARG A 84 3.65 7.77 14.84
C ARG A 84 5.04 8.18 15.32
N GLY A 85 5.88 8.65 14.37
CA GLY A 85 7.26 9.07 14.64
C GLY A 85 8.28 7.93 14.61
N LYS A 86 7.85 6.66 14.50
CA LYS A 86 8.74 5.49 14.39
C LYS A 86 9.09 5.11 12.94
N ARG A 87 8.71 5.92 11.95
CA ARG A 87 8.94 5.70 10.52
C ARG A 87 8.36 4.37 9.98
N ILE A 88 7.28 3.88 10.61
CA ILE A 88 6.64 2.60 10.24
C ILE A 88 6.18 2.59 8.79
N GLY A 89 5.49 3.64 8.34
CA GLY A 89 5.02 3.75 6.95
C GLY A 89 6.17 3.71 5.95
N HIS A 90 7.27 4.40 6.21
CA HIS A 90 8.47 4.38 5.36
C HIS A 90 9.08 2.97 5.28
N ARG A 91 9.16 2.26 6.40
CA ARG A 91 9.69 0.89 6.43
C ARG A 91 8.82 -0.07 5.62
N ILE A 92 7.50 0.05 5.73
CA ILE A 92 6.55 -0.77 4.97
C ILE A 92 6.67 -0.48 3.48
N VAL A 93 6.64 0.80 3.07
CA VAL A 93 6.78 1.17 1.65
C VAL A 93 8.12 0.70 1.08
N SER A 94 9.23 0.90 1.81
CA SER A 94 10.54 0.38 1.38
C SER A 94 10.49 -1.12 1.13
N LYS A 95 9.85 -1.88 2.02
CA LYS A 95 9.72 -3.35 1.85
C LYS A 95 8.87 -3.72 0.64
N LEU A 96 7.76 -3.01 0.42
CA LEU A 96 6.93 -3.24 -0.76
C LEU A 96 7.68 -2.94 -2.07
N LEU A 97 8.52 -1.91 -2.07
CA LEU A 97 9.37 -1.60 -3.23
C LEU A 97 10.45 -2.65 -3.46
N ASP A 98 11.03 -3.24 -2.39
CA ASP A 98 11.94 -4.38 -2.51
C ASP A 98 11.23 -5.59 -3.15
N VAL A 99 10.02 -5.89 -2.70
CA VAL A 99 9.20 -6.97 -3.28
C VAL A 99 8.87 -6.69 -4.75
N ALA A 100 8.58 -5.45 -5.09
CA ALA A 100 8.33 -5.06 -6.48
C ALA A 100 9.55 -5.31 -7.38
N GLU A 101 10.75 -5.01 -6.89
CA GLU A 101 12.01 -5.32 -7.61
C GLU A 101 12.22 -6.83 -7.75
N GLU A 102 11.97 -7.61 -6.70
CA GLU A 102 12.04 -9.08 -6.74
C GLU A 102 11.08 -9.70 -7.76
N LEU A 103 9.89 -9.10 -7.93
CA LEU A 103 8.89 -9.53 -8.91
C LEU A 103 9.22 -9.11 -10.35
N GLY A 104 10.25 -8.28 -10.56
CA GLY A 104 10.60 -7.77 -11.87
C GLY A 104 9.75 -6.61 -12.36
N LEU A 105 9.04 -5.94 -11.47
CA LEU A 105 8.26 -4.76 -11.79
C LEU A 105 9.17 -3.55 -12.05
N SER A 106 8.73 -2.62 -12.89
CA SER A 106 9.47 -1.40 -13.19
C SER A 106 8.74 -0.12 -12.80
N ARG A 107 7.42 -0.21 -12.56
CA ARG A 107 6.59 0.95 -12.24
C ARG A 107 5.64 0.63 -11.09
N ILE A 108 5.49 1.58 -10.17
CA ILE A 108 4.57 1.45 -9.03
C ILE A 108 3.64 2.67 -8.99
N PHE A 109 2.35 2.40 -8.95
CA PHE A 109 1.29 3.39 -8.84
C PHE A 109 0.80 3.48 -7.40
N VAL A 110 0.34 4.65 -6.99
CA VAL A 110 -0.40 4.86 -5.75
C VAL A 110 -1.48 5.94 -5.95
N LEU A 111 -2.61 5.72 -5.33
CA LEU A 111 -3.67 6.72 -5.16
C LEU A 111 -3.66 7.17 -3.71
N THR A 112 -3.40 8.47 -3.45
CA THR A 112 -3.09 8.92 -2.11
C THR A 112 -3.46 10.37 -1.84
N PHE A 113 -3.70 10.71 -0.56
CA PHE A 113 -3.71 12.08 -0.06
C PHE A 113 -2.32 12.55 0.41
N GLU A 114 -1.38 11.63 0.59
CA GLU A 114 -0.07 11.85 1.22
C GLU A 114 1.03 12.04 0.18
N THR A 115 0.92 13.09 -0.63
CA THR A 115 1.85 13.35 -1.74
C THR A 115 3.28 13.59 -1.27
N GLY A 116 3.47 14.26 -0.14
CA GLY A 116 4.79 14.48 0.44
C GLY A 116 5.44 13.19 0.92
N PHE A 117 4.68 12.31 1.54
CA PHE A 117 5.16 11.01 2.00
C PHE A 117 5.65 10.16 0.82
N PHE A 118 4.83 9.97 -0.20
CA PHE A 118 5.22 9.18 -1.38
C PHE A 118 6.27 9.90 -2.23
N GLY A 119 6.23 11.23 -2.30
CA GLY A 119 7.26 12.02 -2.96
C GLY A 119 8.65 11.79 -2.38
N SER A 120 8.76 11.56 -1.06
CA SER A 120 10.03 11.25 -0.40
C SER A 120 10.64 9.92 -0.85
N HIS A 121 9.82 9.00 -1.40
CA HIS A 121 10.26 7.73 -1.99
C HIS A 121 10.57 7.83 -3.50
N GLY A 122 10.35 8.98 -4.12
CA GLY A 122 10.60 9.21 -5.54
C GLY A 122 9.36 9.20 -6.42
N PHE A 123 8.16 9.03 -5.86
CA PHE A 123 6.91 9.11 -6.61
C PHE A 123 6.67 10.54 -7.10
N VAL A 124 6.10 10.66 -8.31
CA VAL A 124 5.69 11.94 -8.90
C VAL A 124 4.20 11.90 -9.24
N GLU A 125 3.54 13.04 -9.16
CA GLU A 125 2.14 13.15 -9.56
C GLU A 125 1.99 12.96 -11.06
N ILE A 126 0.94 12.26 -11.45
CA ILE A 126 0.55 12.02 -12.85
C ILE A 126 -0.93 12.31 -13.05
N ASP A 127 -1.30 12.54 -14.30
CA ASP A 127 -2.68 12.56 -14.77
C ASP A 127 -2.99 11.26 -15.52
N GLY A 128 -4.24 10.80 -15.42
CA GLY A 128 -4.72 9.65 -16.16
C GLY A 128 -4.19 8.31 -15.68
N THR A 129 -4.36 7.30 -16.50
CA THR A 129 -4.01 5.90 -16.23
C THR A 129 -2.77 5.52 -17.06
N PRO A 130 -1.66 5.11 -16.41
CA PRO A 130 -0.37 4.95 -17.08
C PRO A 130 -0.24 3.59 -17.79
N VAL A 131 -1.19 3.25 -18.64
CA VAL A 131 -1.21 2.03 -19.44
C VAL A 131 -1.68 2.34 -20.87
N THR A 132 -1.33 1.46 -21.84
CA THR A 132 -1.85 1.58 -23.19
C THR A 132 -3.34 1.24 -23.25
N PRO A 133 -4.07 1.68 -24.31
CA PRO A 133 -5.47 1.33 -24.46
C PRO A 133 -5.74 -0.19 -24.46
N GLU A 134 -4.85 -0.98 -25.03
CA GLU A 134 -4.96 -2.44 -25.10
C GLU A 134 -4.84 -3.05 -23.69
N VAL A 135 -3.87 -2.60 -22.90
CA VAL A 135 -3.67 -3.03 -21.52
C VAL A 135 -4.85 -2.57 -20.63
N TYR A 136 -5.34 -1.36 -20.83
CA TYR A 136 -6.52 -0.84 -20.13
C TYR A 136 -7.72 -1.78 -20.31
N GLU A 137 -8.02 -2.21 -21.54
CA GLU A 137 -9.15 -3.10 -21.83
C GLU A 137 -8.97 -4.50 -21.20
N GLU A 138 -7.74 -4.99 -21.09
CA GLU A 138 -7.47 -6.25 -20.39
C GLU A 138 -7.66 -6.12 -18.87
N ILE A 139 -7.09 -5.10 -18.24
CA ILE A 139 -7.17 -4.86 -16.79
C ILE A 139 -8.62 -4.59 -16.37
N ARG A 140 -9.43 -3.99 -17.24
CA ARG A 140 -10.86 -3.69 -17.01
C ARG A 140 -11.70 -4.92 -16.67
N ARG A 141 -11.23 -6.12 -16.98
CA ARG A 141 -11.90 -7.39 -16.68
C ARG A 141 -11.79 -7.78 -15.20
N SER A 142 -10.92 -7.14 -14.44
CA SER A 142 -10.78 -7.42 -13.01
C SER A 142 -12.03 -7.01 -12.25
N PRO A 143 -12.56 -7.85 -11.33
CA PRO A 143 -13.66 -7.48 -10.44
C PRO A 143 -13.19 -6.65 -9.23
N ASP A 144 -11.90 -6.43 -9.08
CA ASP A 144 -11.31 -5.71 -7.95
C ASP A 144 -11.65 -4.22 -8.00
N VAL A 145 -12.21 -3.68 -6.91
CA VAL A 145 -12.64 -2.26 -6.84
C VAL A 145 -11.44 -1.32 -6.89
N GLY A 146 -10.30 -1.70 -6.30
CA GLY A 146 -9.07 -0.93 -6.38
C GLY A 146 -8.54 -0.82 -7.82
N VAL A 147 -8.71 -1.87 -8.63
CA VAL A 147 -8.41 -1.81 -10.07
C VAL A 147 -9.33 -0.82 -10.78
N ALA A 148 -10.62 -0.79 -10.43
CA ALA A 148 -11.54 0.20 -10.97
C ALA A 148 -11.14 1.64 -10.62
N GLU A 149 -10.62 1.86 -9.41
CA GLU A 149 -10.07 3.18 -9.00
C GLU A 149 -8.80 3.52 -9.77
N PHE A 150 -7.90 2.56 -9.96
CA PHE A 150 -6.71 2.74 -10.80
C PHE A 150 -7.09 3.16 -12.23
N LEU A 151 -8.09 2.53 -12.82
CA LEU A 151 -8.59 2.84 -14.16
C LEU A 151 -9.44 4.13 -14.22
N ASP A 152 -9.75 4.73 -13.08
CA ASP A 152 -10.61 5.92 -12.95
C ASP A 152 -12.00 5.73 -13.59
N LEU A 153 -12.60 4.56 -13.36
CA LEU A 153 -13.93 4.26 -13.87
C LEU A 153 -15.00 5.16 -13.24
N PRO A 154 -16.07 5.53 -13.96
CA PRO A 154 -17.03 6.53 -13.49
C PRO A 154 -17.68 6.19 -12.15
N TYR A 155 -17.98 4.92 -11.88
CA TYR A 155 -18.71 4.51 -10.68
C TYR A 155 -17.87 4.57 -9.38
N VAL A 156 -16.53 4.66 -9.47
CA VAL A 156 -15.66 4.80 -8.30
C VAL A 156 -15.21 6.24 -8.05
N LYS A 157 -15.53 7.19 -8.90
CA LYS A 157 -15.13 8.60 -8.76
C LYS A 157 -15.42 9.21 -7.39
N PRO A 158 -16.55 8.93 -6.71
CA PRO A 158 -16.74 9.43 -5.34
C PRO A 158 -15.68 8.99 -4.35
N ASN A 159 -15.11 7.77 -4.51
CA ASN A 159 -14.07 7.24 -3.64
C ASN A 159 -12.70 7.86 -3.93
N THR A 160 -12.49 8.34 -5.16
CA THR A 160 -11.19 8.90 -5.60
C THR A 160 -11.13 10.42 -5.51
N LEU A 161 -12.21 11.05 -5.07
CA LEU A 161 -12.31 12.51 -5.00
C LEU A 161 -11.28 13.09 -4.02
N GLY A 162 -10.42 13.98 -4.54
CA GLY A 162 -9.38 14.65 -3.76
C GLY A 162 -8.07 13.86 -3.61
N ASN A 163 -8.01 12.60 -4.05
CA ASN A 163 -6.78 11.84 -4.12
C ASN A 163 -5.89 12.33 -5.27
N SER A 164 -4.58 12.25 -5.05
CA SER A 164 -3.59 12.40 -6.10
C SER A 164 -3.19 11.05 -6.66
N ARG A 165 -2.96 11.02 -7.96
CA ARG A 165 -2.43 9.86 -8.70
C ARG A 165 -0.92 10.03 -8.81
N MET A 166 -0.16 9.05 -8.34
CA MET A 166 1.30 9.14 -8.34
C MET A 166 1.92 7.87 -8.91
N LEU A 167 3.06 8.03 -9.57
CA LEU A 167 3.81 6.95 -10.20
C LEU A 167 5.28 7.04 -9.81
N LEU A 168 5.86 5.88 -9.50
CA LEU A 168 7.30 5.70 -9.34
C LEU A 168 7.83 4.82 -10.47
N MET A 169 8.83 5.31 -11.20
CA MET A 169 9.73 4.43 -11.95
C MET A 169 10.72 3.86 -10.95
N LEU A 170 10.78 2.53 -10.78
CA LEU A 170 11.64 1.92 -9.75
C LEU A 170 13.12 2.29 -9.88
N ALA A 171 13.58 2.59 -11.11
CA ALA A 171 14.93 3.11 -11.34
C ALA A 171 15.21 4.45 -10.63
N ASP A 172 14.17 5.23 -10.37
CA ASP A 172 14.23 6.55 -9.71
C ASP A 172 13.92 6.50 -8.21
N ARG A 173 13.82 5.29 -7.66
CA ARG A 173 13.54 5.08 -6.24
C ARG A 173 14.56 5.78 -5.35
N VAL A 174 14.07 6.56 -4.38
CA VAL A 174 14.90 7.13 -3.32
C VAL A 174 15.10 6.07 -2.24
N ARG A 175 16.37 5.70 -2.00
CA ARG A 175 16.75 4.75 -0.94
C ARG A 175 17.25 5.52 0.27
N ASP A 176 16.84 5.09 1.45
CA ASP A 176 17.45 5.58 2.69
C ASP A 176 18.95 5.21 2.69
N ARG A 177 19.80 6.21 2.97
CA ARG A 177 21.26 6.03 3.07
C ARG A 177 21.64 5.55 4.46
#